data_291e97654f085698785161afe79c6e25
#
_entry.id   291e97654f085698785161afe79c6e25
#
_cell.length_a   1.000
_cell.length_b   1.000
_cell.length_c   1.000
_cell.angle_alpha   90.00
_cell.angle_beta   90.00
_cell.angle_gamma   90.00
#
_symmetry.space_group_name_H-M   'P 1'
#
loop_
_entity.id
_entity.type
_entity.pdbx_description
1 polymer ?
#
loop_
_entity_poly.entity_id
_entity_poly.type
_entity_poly.pdbx_seq_one_letter_code
_entity_poly.pdbx_strand_id
1 'polypeptide(L)'
;MITMIEMTMTEILRRRYPDTSWQQYLSASRVDVARKLQEERARRGQPVDLIDCLQFGDKGWIITYDEELRASLGHASRRETRNVVKEFETLRNNLAHTQEIIPSGWPRIVIACSRWERNLEKTVDDYVAGQEKDEK
;
A
#
# COMPACT_ATOMS: atom_id res chain seq x y z
N MET A 1 -5.67 9.18 8.66
CA MET A 1 -4.26 8.75 8.68
C MET A 1 -4.04 7.44 7.93
N ILE A 2 -4.58 6.32 8.39
CA ILE A 2 -4.38 5.01 7.75
C ILE A 2 -4.96 4.94 6.32
N THR A 3 -6.11 5.56 6.09
CA THR A 3 -6.74 5.62 4.76
C THR A 3 -5.86 6.39 3.78
N MET A 4 -5.24 7.48 4.22
CA MET A 4 -4.32 8.26 3.39
C MET A 4 -3.08 7.44 3.02
N ILE A 5 -2.54 6.68 3.96
CA ILE A 5 -1.43 5.77 3.70
C ILE A 5 -1.80 4.75 2.64
N GLU A 6 -2.96 4.11 2.76
CA GLU A 6 -3.43 3.12 1.79
C GLU A 6 -3.63 3.73 0.40
N MET A 7 -4.26 4.89 0.31
CA MET A 7 -4.45 5.60 -0.95
C MET A 7 -3.13 5.95 -1.63
N THR A 8 -2.18 6.43 -0.84
CA THR A 8 -0.85 6.80 -1.34
C THR A 8 -0.06 5.57 -1.78
N MET A 9 -0.13 4.47 -1.02
CA MET A 9 0.46 3.18 -1.41
C MET A 9 -0.08 2.72 -2.77
N THR A 10 -1.39 2.78 -2.96
CA THR A 10 -2.04 2.41 -4.21
C THR A 10 -1.52 3.26 -5.38
N GLU A 11 -1.41 4.56 -5.18
CA GLU A 11 -0.91 5.48 -6.21
C GLU A 11 0.54 5.20 -6.58
N ILE A 12 1.38 4.91 -5.60
CA ILE A 12 2.78 4.55 -5.83
C ILE A 12 2.88 3.26 -6.64
N LEU A 13 2.12 2.24 -6.25
CA LEU A 13 2.13 0.96 -6.95
C LEU A 13 1.62 1.10 -8.39
N ARG A 14 0.61 1.93 -8.60
CA ARG A 14 0.08 2.21 -9.94
C ARG A 14 1.13 2.87 -10.84
N ARG A 15 1.89 3.82 -10.31
CA ARG A 15 2.94 4.53 -11.07
C ARG A 15 4.17 3.67 -11.30
N ARG A 16 4.55 2.86 -10.31
CA ARG A 16 5.71 1.98 -10.42
C ARG A 16 5.44 0.79 -11.34
N TYR A 17 4.22 0.29 -11.34
CA TYR A 17 3.79 -0.86 -12.14
C TYR A 17 2.61 -0.45 -13.03
N PRO A 18 2.87 0.27 -14.13
CA PRO A 18 1.79 0.68 -15.06
C PRO A 18 1.11 -0.51 -15.75
N ASP A 19 1.77 -1.66 -15.74
CA ASP A 19 1.20 -2.94 -16.18
C ASP A 19 0.77 -3.78 -14.96
N THR A 20 0.73 -5.10 -15.10
CA THR A 20 0.36 -6.02 -14.02
C THR A 20 1.56 -6.74 -13.41
N SER A 21 2.77 -6.24 -13.61
CA SER A 21 4.00 -6.90 -13.14
C SER A 21 4.11 -7.02 -11.62
N TRP A 22 3.37 -6.22 -10.86
CA TRP A 22 3.28 -6.36 -9.40
C TRP A 22 2.73 -7.73 -8.96
N GLN A 23 2.04 -8.44 -9.84
CA GLN A 23 1.50 -9.77 -9.55
C GLN A 23 2.59 -10.79 -9.22
N GLN A 24 3.81 -10.58 -9.66
CA GLN A 24 4.94 -11.45 -9.35
C GLN A 24 5.22 -11.60 -7.85
N TYR A 25 4.80 -10.62 -7.06
CA TYR A 25 5.02 -10.62 -5.61
C TYR A 25 3.91 -11.33 -4.82
N LEU A 26 2.78 -11.62 -5.46
CA LEU A 26 1.62 -12.21 -4.80
C LEU A 26 1.38 -13.65 -5.27
N SER A 27 0.78 -14.46 -4.41
CA SER A 27 0.34 -15.79 -4.80
C SER A 27 -0.83 -15.72 -5.77
N ALA A 28 -1.02 -16.77 -6.56
CA ALA A 28 -2.15 -16.86 -7.50
C ALA A 28 -3.49 -16.73 -6.78
N SER A 29 -3.62 -17.29 -5.58
CA SER A 29 -4.87 -17.21 -4.81
C SER A 29 -5.18 -15.77 -4.38
N ARG A 30 -4.17 -14.99 -4.03
CA ARG A 30 -4.37 -13.57 -3.66
C ARG A 30 -4.79 -12.74 -4.87
N VAL A 31 -4.20 -12.97 -6.01
CA VAL A 31 -4.59 -12.31 -7.27
C VAL A 31 -6.02 -12.69 -7.65
N ASP A 32 -6.40 -13.95 -7.49
CA ASP A 32 -7.76 -14.42 -7.80
C ASP A 32 -8.82 -13.75 -6.90
N VAL A 33 -8.53 -13.54 -5.62
CA VAL A 33 -9.42 -12.81 -4.72
C VAL A 33 -9.67 -11.39 -5.25
N ALA A 34 -8.61 -10.71 -5.67
CA ALA A 34 -8.71 -9.36 -6.25
C ALA A 34 -9.52 -9.37 -7.56
N ARG A 35 -9.31 -10.36 -8.44
CA ARG A 35 -10.07 -10.49 -9.69
C ARG A 35 -11.55 -10.69 -9.45
N LYS A 36 -11.92 -11.53 -8.51
CA LYS A 36 -13.32 -11.75 -8.17
C LYS A 36 -14.00 -10.48 -7.69
N LEU A 37 -13.30 -9.71 -6.88
CA LEU A 37 -13.81 -8.42 -6.41
C LEU A 37 -13.94 -7.42 -7.56
N GLN A 38 -12.96 -7.37 -8.47
CA GLN A 38 -13.01 -6.53 -9.67
C GLN A 38 -14.22 -6.89 -10.55
N GLU A 39 -14.44 -8.17 -10.80
CA GLU A 39 -15.58 -8.65 -11.58
C GLU A 39 -16.91 -8.29 -10.92
N GLU A 40 -17.01 -8.44 -9.62
CA GLU A 40 -18.21 -8.10 -8.86
C GLU A 40 -18.52 -6.60 -8.97
N ARG A 41 -17.52 -5.75 -8.82
CA ARG A 41 -17.70 -4.29 -8.95
C ARG A 41 -18.07 -3.90 -10.38
N ALA A 42 -17.49 -4.53 -11.38
CA ALA A 42 -17.85 -4.30 -12.79
C ALA A 42 -19.31 -4.64 -13.04
N ARG A 43 -19.82 -5.74 -12.47
CA ARG A 43 -21.23 -6.12 -12.57
C ARG A 43 -22.18 -5.12 -11.92
N ARG A 44 -21.70 -4.39 -10.93
CA ARG A 44 -22.47 -3.32 -10.25
C ARG A 44 -22.34 -1.96 -10.93
N GLY A 45 -21.70 -1.89 -12.10
CA GLY A 45 -21.47 -0.65 -12.82
C GLY A 45 -20.36 0.23 -12.22
N GLN A 46 -19.46 -0.37 -11.45
CA GLN A 46 -18.34 0.32 -10.81
C GLN A 46 -17.01 -0.31 -11.24
N PRO A 47 -16.62 -0.14 -12.53
CA PRO A 47 -15.35 -0.71 -13.01
C PRO A 47 -14.18 -0.03 -12.29
N VAL A 48 -13.25 -0.84 -11.78
CA VAL A 48 -12.03 -0.38 -11.11
C VAL A 48 -10.85 -1.20 -11.62
N ASP A 49 -9.65 -0.66 -11.47
CA ASP A 49 -8.43 -1.39 -11.80
C ASP A 49 -8.19 -2.52 -10.80
N LEU A 50 -7.51 -3.56 -11.25
CA LEU A 50 -7.23 -4.72 -10.40
C LEU A 50 -6.46 -4.33 -9.13
N ILE A 51 -5.54 -3.39 -9.24
CA ILE A 51 -4.75 -2.91 -8.10
C ILE A 51 -5.62 -2.28 -7.00
N ASP A 52 -6.74 -1.66 -7.37
CA ASP A 52 -7.69 -1.07 -6.40
C ASP A 52 -8.43 -2.13 -5.61
N CYS A 53 -8.41 -3.37 -6.07
CA CYS A 53 -9.07 -4.50 -5.42
C CYS A 53 -8.16 -5.28 -4.47
N LEU A 54 -6.90 -4.90 -4.37
CA LEU A 54 -5.95 -5.49 -3.42
C LEU A 54 -6.28 -5.05 -2.00
N GLN A 55 -6.08 -5.95 -1.06
CA GLN A 55 -6.18 -5.63 0.36
C GLN A 55 -4.93 -4.86 0.81
N PHE A 56 -5.03 -4.17 1.94
CA PHE A 56 -3.91 -3.43 2.53
C PHE A 56 -2.67 -4.31 2.70
N GLY A 57 -2.86 -5.53 3.22
CA GLY A 57 -1.77 -6.49 3.41
C GLY A 57 -1.09 -6.89 2.11
N ASP A 58 -1.83 -7.00 1.01
CA ASP A 58 -1.27 -7.33 -0.30
C ASP A 58 -0.36 -6.21 -0.80
N LYS A 59 -0.82 -4.97 -0.68
CA LYS A 59 -0.02 -3.79 -1.05
C LYS A 59 1.25 -3.69 -0.21
N GLY A 60 1.13 -3.93 1.08
CA GLY A 60 2.27 -3.97 2.00
C GLY A 60 3.25 -5.09 1.68
N TRP A 61 2.77 -6.24 1.23
CA TRP A 61 3.61 -7.35 0.79
C TRP A 61 4.46 -6.95 -0.43
N ILE A 62 3.85 -6.32 -1.42
CA ILE A 62 4.56 -5.85 -2.61
C ILE A 62 5.68 -4.88 -2.20
N ILE A 63 5.38 -3.91 -1.36
CA ILE A 63 6.36 -2.92 -0.86
C ILE A 63 7.48 -3.62 -0.11
N THR A 64 7.17 -4.63 0.68
CA THR A 64 8.16 -5.38 1.47
C THR A 64 9.18 -6.08 0.57
N TYR A 65 8.75 -6.65 -0.53
CA TYR A 65 9.59 -7.46 -1.41
C TYR A 65 10.17 -6.69 -2.60
N ASP A 66 9.74 -5.46 -2.84
CA ASP A 66 10.34 -4.55 -3.80
C ASP A 66 11.45 -3.75 -3.10
N GLU A 67 12.70 -4.10 -3.36
CA GLU A 67 13.85 -3.52 -2.64
C GLU A 67 13.97 -2.01 -2.79
N GLU A 68 13.80 -1.49 -4.00
CA GLU A 68 13.89 -0.05 -4.24
C GLU A 68 12.78 0.70 -3.51
N LEU A 69 11.58 0.18 -3.58
CA LEU A 69 10.43 0.81 -2.94
C LEU A 69 10.56 0.76 -1.42
N ARG A 70 10.98 -0.37 -0.88
CA ARG A 70 11.25 -0.51 0.56
C ARG A 70 12.31 0.47 1.03
N ALA A 71 13.39 0.60 0.28
CA ALA A 71 14.47 1.53 0.60
C ALA A 71 13.99 2.98 0.58
N SER A 72 13.12 3.35 -0.37
CA SER A 72 12.57 4.71 -0.45
C SER A 72 11.71 5.07 0.76
N LEU A 73 11.16 4.07 1.46
CA LEU A 73 10.42 4.26 2.71
C LEU A 73 11.33 4.31 3.96
N GLY A 74 12.64 4.22 3.77
CA GLY A 74 13.60 4.30 4.85
C GLY A 74 13.74 3.00 5.65
N HIS A 75 13.33 1.86 5.10
CA HIS A 75 13.44 0.56 5.74
C HIS A 75 14.56 -0.27 5.12
N ALA A 76 15.51 -0.69 5.95
CA ALA A 76 16.66 -1.48 5.50
C ALA A 76 16.32 -2.97 5.31
N SER A 77 15.30 -3.50 6.00
CA SER A 77 15.02 -4.92 6.00
C SER A 77 13.55 -5.23 5.72
N ARG A 78 13.32 -6.42 5.15
CA ARG A 78 11.98 -6.97 4.95
C ARG A 78 11.25 -7.17 6.28
N ARG A 79 11.96 -7.60 7.30
CA ARG A 79 11.39 -7.83 8.64
C ARG A 79 10.83 -6.57 9.24
N GLU A 80 11.58 -5.48 9.19
CA GLU A 80 11.15 -4.17 9.69
C GLU A 80 9.89 -3.69 8.96
N THR A 81 9.89 -3.77 7.63
CA THR A 81 8.75 -3.37 6.80
C THR A 81 7.52 -4.23 7.09
N ARG A 82 7.69 -5.54 7.19
CA ARG A 82 6.59 -6.45 7.53
C ARG A 82 5.96 -6.13 8.88
N ASN A 83 6.78 -5.83 9.88
CA ASN A 83 6.28 -5.48 11.21
C ASN A 83 5.44 -4.20 11.17
N VAL A 84 5.90 -3.18 10.45
CA VAL A 84 5.17 -1.92 10.29
C VAL A 84 3.85 -2.12 9.55
N VAL A 85 3.87 -2.86 8.44
CA VAL A 85 2.66 -3.19 7.66
C VAL A 85 1.65 -3.93 8.54
N LYS A 86 2.11 -4.88 9.34
CA LYS A 86 1.26 -5.66 10.23
C LYS A 86 0.59 -4.79 11.30
N GLU A 87 1.32 -3.83 11.86
CA GLU A 87 0.76 -2.88 12.82
C GLU A 87 -0.32 -1.99 12.17
N PHE A 88 -0.09 -1.52 10.95
CA PHE A 88 -1.05 -0.72 10.20
C PHE A 88 -2.30 -1.53 9.84
N GLU A 89 -2.12 -2.78 9.44
CA GLU A 89 -3.24 -3.68 9.13
C GLU A 89 -4.11 -3.93 10.36
N THR A 90 -3.49 -4.16 11.52
CA THR A 90 -4.19 -4.33 12.79
C THR A 90 -4.99 -3.08 13.13
N LEU A 91 -4.38 -1.91 12.99
CA LEU A 91 -5.05 -0.63 13.26
C LEU A 91 -6.25 -0.43 12.32
N ARG A 92 -6.07 -0.70 11.03
CA ARG A 92 -7.15 -0.60 10.04
C ARG A 92 -8.32 -1.53 10.38
N ASN A 93 -8.02 -2.77 10.75
CA ASN A 93 -9.04 -3.74 11.10
C ASN A 93 -9.79 -3.32 12.37
N ASN A 94 -9.10 -2.80 13.37
CA ASN A 94 -9.73 -2.31 14.59
C ASN A 94 -10.65 -1.11 14.33
N LEU A 95 -10.23 -0.19 13.46
CA LEU A 95 -11.05 0.93 13.03
C LEU A 95 -12.33 0.45 12.32
N ALA A 96 -12.20 -0.54 11.43
CA ALA A 96 -13.33 -1.09 10.70
C ALA A 96 -14.35 -1.76 11.62
N HIS A 97 -13.92 -2.31 12.75
CA HIS A 97 -14.77 -3.00 13.71
C HIS A 97 -15.18 -2.12 14.90
N THR A 98 -14.90 -0.82 14.84
CA THR A 98 -15.25 0.16 15.91
C THR A 98 -14.77 -0.24 17.31
N GLN A 99 -13.66 -0.97 17.41
CA GLN A 99 -13.06 -1.35 18.68
C GLN A 99 -12.23 -0.22 19.25
N GLU A 100 -12.14 -0.15 20.58
CA GLU A 100 -11.25 0.81 21.23
C GLU A 100 -9.80 0.61 20.79
N ILE A 101 -9.23 1.68 20.26
CA ILE A 101 -7.87 1.67 19.76
C ILE A 101 -7.00 2.51 20.69
N ILE A 102 -6.64 1.95 21.83
CA ILE A 102 -5.58 2.54 22.63
C ILE A 102 -4.64 1.41 23.04
N PRO A 103 -3.86 0.87 22.11
CA PRO A 103 -2.82 -0.06 22.47
C PRO A 103 -1.70 0.71 23.19
N SER A 104 -1.01 0.03 24.08
CA SER A 104 0.15 0.58 24.76
C SER A 104 1.25 1.05 23.78
N GLY A 105 1.21 0.61 22.54
CA GLY A 105 2.12 1.03 21.48
C GLY A 105 1.64 2.20 20.61
N TRP A 106 0.58 2.93 21.02
CA TRP A 106 0.01 4.01 20.21
C TRP A 106 1.03 5.09 19.79
N PRO A 107 1.91 5.60 20.68
CA PRO A 107 2.91 6.60 20.24
C PRO A 107 3.82 6.07 19.12
N ARG A 108 4.22 4.81 19.18
CA ARG A 108 5.03 4.16 18.15
C ARG A 108 4.29 4.08 16.82
N ILE A 109 3.01 3.76 16.86
CA ILE A 109 2.15 3.68 15.66
C ILE A 109 2.02 5.05 15.02
N VAL A 110 1.79 6.10 15.80
CA VAL A 110 1.69 7.47 15.31
C VAL A 110 2.99 7.91 14.63
N ILE A 111 4.13 7.63 15.25
CA ILE A 111 5.45 7.95 14.68
C ILE A 111 5.65 7.19 13.35
N ALA A 112 5.35 5.90 13.32
CA ALA A 112 5.46 5.08 12.11
C ALA A 112 4.55 5.60 11.00
N CYS A 113 3.29 5.93 11.30
CA CYS A 113 2.36 6.51 10.34
C CYS A 113 2.87 7.83 9.77
N SER A 114 3.34 8.74 10.63
CA SER A 114 3.86 10.04 10.21
C SER A 114 5.09 9.88 9.31
N ARG A 115 5.99 8.96 9.64
CA ARG A 115 7.17 8.66 8.86
C ARG A 115 6.79 8.11 7.48
N TRP A 116 5.84 7.19 7.43
CA TRP A 116 5.37 6.59 6.17
C TRP A 116 4.66 7.64 5.30
N GLU A 117 3.79 8.46 5.87
CA GLU A 117 3.11 9.53 5.12
C GLU A 117 4.13 10.45 4.45
N ARG A 118 5.14 10.89 5.19
CA ARG A 118 6.18 11.78 4.67
C ARG A 118 6.99 11.11 3.56
N ASN A 119 7.42 9.87 3.77
CA ASN A 119 8.23 9.13 2.80
C ASN A 119 7.42 8.76 1.54
N LEU A 120 6.14 8.43 1.71
CA LEU A 120 5.23 8.15 0.60
C LEU A 120 4.98 9.41 -0.24
N GLU A 121 4.73 10.54 0.40
CA GLU A 121 4.57 11.82 -0.30
C GLU A 121 5.81 12.18 -1.12
N LYS A 122 6.99 12.03 -0.52
CA LYS A 122 8.25 12.26 -1.21
C LYS A 122 8.39 11.34 -2.42
N THR A 123 8.04 10.07 -2.27
CA THR A 123 8.13 9.08 -3.37
C THR A 123 7.20 9.47 -4.51
N VAL A 124 5.98 9.91 -4.23
CA VAL A 124 5.04 10.40 -5.25
C VAL A 124 5.62 11.62 -5.95
N ASP A 125 6.15 12.58 -5.20
CA ASP A 125 6.75 13.79 -5.77
C ASP A 125 7.92 13.45 -6.69
N ASP A 126 8.75 12.49 -6.31
CA ASP A 126 9.87 12.02 -7.14
C ASP A 126 9.37 11.40 -8.45
N TYR A 127 8.29 10.62 -8.43
CA TYR A 127 7.68 10.06 -9.64
C TYR A 127 7.09 11.15 -10.54
N VAL A 128 6.41 12.14 -9.98
CA VAL A 128 5.84 13.26 -10.75
C VAL A 128 6.96 14.06 -11.42
N ALA A 129 8.03 14.38 -10.68
CA ALA A 129 9.19 15.10 -11.22
C ALA A 129 9.87 14.33 -12.35
N GLY A 130 9.96 12.99 -12.21
CA GLY A 130 10.50 12.12 -13.26
C GLY A 130 9.67 12.16 -14.53
N GLN A 131 8.35 12.12 -14.42
CA GLN A 131 7.44 12.19 -15.57
C GLN A 131 7.52 13.53 -16.29
N GLU A 132 7.62 14.65 -15.56
CA GLU A 132 7.77 15.98 -16.15
C GLU A 132 9.06 16.12 -16.96
N LYS A 133 10.12 15.46 -16.55
CA LYS A 133 11.39 15.43 -17.29
C LYS A 133 11.29 14.64 -18.58
N ASP A 134 10.54 13.54 -18.57
CA ASP A 134 10.35 12.68 -19.73
C ASP A 134 9.46 13.34 -20.80
N GLU A 135 8.59 14.27 -20.41
CA GLU A 135 7.71 15.02 -21.32
C GLU A 135 8.41 16.22 -22.00
N LYS A 136 9.61 16.59 -21.57
CA LYS A 136 10.43 17.64 -22.16
C LYS A 136 11.46 17.08 -23.11
#